data_588a1a3aaedf2f91a59a267e273f00e9
#
_entry.id   588a1a3aaedf2f91a59a267e273f00e9
#
_cell.length_a   1.000
_cell.length_b   1.000
_cell.length_c   1.000
_cell.angle_alpha   90.00
_cell.angle_beta   90.00
_cell.angle_gamma   90.00
#
_symmetry.space_group_name_H-M   'P 1'
#
loop_
_entity.id
_entity.type
_entity.pdbx_description
1 polymer ?
#
loop_
_entity_poly.entity_id
_entity_poly.type
_entity_poly.pdbx_seq_one_letter_code
_entity_poly.pdbx_strand_id
1 'polypeptide(L)'
;MIEREGGGHYSHLQRWLDRENLGRGAMDQLAVELGLACSQRAPLAPLGAEQLERLRSDWYVPGNMTLILVGDLDPRLPAYLTRTFGTLEDHELPERRELPAANGHAEARRTLITRPFGEGAMLHWIYPEPDDADPDAMALLQAYMNDALYADLRVRRGLTYGPSTDRQVFANQGFFSLDADVERSDLPATEAALRELLDGIRQHGLDPGRFKRVQFAERARLAWSTQGNAALADYYWGSLADYEDGHFPNEERRLAKVSLQQANALAKRLFDGEGYLRIEKPLFDDDMLYPLLLAAGLLASGLLWFSLRRRRA
;
A
#
# COMPACT_ATOMS: atom_id res chain seq x y z
N MET A 1 22.27 -11.50 -8.81
CA MET A 1 20.99 -11.23 -9.46
C MET A 1 20.14 -10.26 -8.64
N ILE A 2 20.11 -10.40 -7.33
CA ILE A 2 19.39 -9.48 -6.39
C ILE A 2 19.98 -8.05 -6.36
N GLU A 3 21.29 -7.90 -6.54
CA GLU A 3 21.96 -6.58 -6.57
C GLU A 3 21.64 -5.70 -7.81
N ARG A 4 21.07 -6.28 -8.88
CA ARG A 4 20.76 -5.55 -10.12
C ARG A 4 19.35 -4.96 -10.17
N GLU A 5 18.42 -5.47 -9.39
CA GLU A 5 17.01 -5.00 -9.40
C GLU A 5 16.78 -3.73 -8.56
N GLY A 6 17.66 -3.43 -7.59
CA GLY A 6 17.62 -2.18 -6.82
C GLY A 6 18.30 -0.98 -7.48
N GLY A 7 18.92 -1.17 -8.63
CA GLY A 7 19.77 -0.17 -9.30
C GLY A 7 19.11 0.53 -10.47
N GLY A 8 17.94 1.14 -10.28
CA GLY A 8 17.50 2.17 -11.19
C GLY A 8 18.57 3.27 -11.26
N HIS A 9 18.91 3.76 -12.46
CA HIS A 9 19.88 4.84 -12.66
C HIS A 9 19.37 6.16 -12.09
N TYR A 10 19.32 6.26 -10.75
CA TYR A 10 19.05 7.53 -10.10
C TYR A 10 20.26 8.45 -10.26
N SER A 11 20.02 9.62 -10.82
CA SER A 11 21.06 10.66 -10.89
C SER A 11 21.55 11.02 -9.48
N HIS A 12 22.79 11.53 -9.36
CA HIS A 12 23.31 12.01 -8.08
C HIS A 12 22.39 13.10 -7.46
N LEU A 13 21.75 13.91 -8.31
CA LEU A 13 20.81 14.93 -7.90
C LEU A 13 19.54 14.33 -7.30
N GLN A 14 18.99 13.29 -7.94
CA GLN A 14 17.80 12.61 -7.45
C GLN A 14 18.05 11.90 -6.13
N ARG A 15 19.23 11.25 -5.98
CA ARG A 15 19.66 10.66 -4.70
C ARG A 15 19.85 11.71 -3.60
N TRP A 16 20.25 12.92 -3.98
CA TRP A 16 20.39 14.02 -3.03
C TRP A 16 19.03 14.60 -2.62
N LEU A 17 18.10 14.74 -3.57
CA LEU A 17 16.71 15.20 -3.34
C LEU A 17 15.90 14.20 -2.52
N ASP A 18 16.21 12.92 -2.65
CA ASP A 18 15.43 11.81 -2.07
C ASP A 18 16.25 10.94 -1.11
N ARG A 19 17.12 11.59 -0.35
CA ARG A 19 18.10 10.93 0.54
C ARG A 19 17.49 9.93 1.53
N GLU A 20 16.27 10.19 1.98
CA GLU A 20 15.61 9.41 3.02
C GLU A 20 14.55 8.45 2.48
N ASN A 21 14.17 8.61 1.21
CA ASN A 21 12.95 8.00 0.66
C ASN A 21 13.17 7.06 -0.52
N LEU A 22 14.41 6.78 -0.89
CA LEU A 22 14.75 5.93 -2.04
C LEU A 22 14.05 4.57 -2.01
N GLY A 23 13.12 4.36 -2.94
CA GLY A 23 12.43 3.10 -3.15
C GLY A 23 11.40 2.71 -2.09
N ARG A 24 10.94 3.65 -1.27
CA ARG A 24 9.88 3.42 -0.28
C ARG A 24 8.60 4.16 -0.68
N GLY A 25 7.48 3.45 -0.66
CA GLY A 25 6.16 4.08 -0.80
C GLY A 25 5.77 4.90 0.45
N ALA A 26 4.70 5.70 0.32
CA ALA A 26 4.25 6.60 1.39
C ALA A 26 3.93 5.86 2.71
N MET A 27 3.32 4.68 2.64
CA MET A 27 3.06 3.85 3.84
C MET A 27 4.32 3.28 4.47
N ASP A 28 5.28 2.80 3.67
CA ASP A 28 6.58 2.33 4.16
C ASP A 28 7.33 3.44 4.90
N GLN A 29 7.28 4.67 4.39
CA GLN A 29 7.91 5.83 5.01
C GLN A 29 7.25 6.20 6.33
N LEU A 30 5.92 6.20 6.36
CA LEU A 30 5.15 6.41 7.58
C LEU A 30 5.49 5.35 8.64
N ALA A 31 5.57 4.08 8.24
CA ALA A 31 5.95 2.99 9.12
C ALA A 31 7.36 3.18 9.71
N VAL A 32 8.31 3.70 8.93
CA VAL A 32 9.66 4.06 9.43
C VAL A 32 9.61 5.20 10.41
N GLU A 33 8.87 6.28 10.13
CA GLU A 33 8.71 7.43 11.03
C GLU A 33 8.09 7.01 12.37
N LEU A 34 7.12 6.12 12.32
CA LEU A 34 6.47 5.55 13.51
C LEU A 34 7.32 4.50 14.24
N GLY A 35 8.49 4.14 13.69
CA GLY A 35 9.39 3.17 14.29
C GLY A 35 8.86 1.74 14.29
N LEU A 36 7.98 1.38 13.35
CA LEU A 36 7.45 0.02 13.24
C LEU A 36 8.55 -0.95 12.84
N ALA A 37 8.69 -2.05 13.57
CA ALA A 37 9.82 -2.97 13.43
C ALA A 37 9.96 -3.58 12.03
N CYS A 38 8.84 -3.95 11.39
CA CYS A 38 8.84 -4.53 10.05
C CYS A 38 9.18 -3.53 8.92
N SER A 39 9.22 -2.23 9.22
CA SER A 39 9.64 -1.20 8.28
C SER A 39 11.17 -1.04 8.18
N GLN A 40 11.90 -1.59 9.15
CA GLN A 40 13.36 -1.56 9.17
C GLN A 40 13.90 -2.63 8.23
N ARG A 41 14.13 -2.26 6.99
CA ARG A 41 14.75 -3.14 5.99
C ARG A 41 16.24 -3.26 6.29
N ALA A 42 16.69 -4.45 6.65
CA ALA A 42 18.11 -4.75 6.69
C ALA A 42 18.70 -4.69 5.25
N PRO A 43 19.92 -4.16 5.07
CA PRO A 43 20.57 -4.18 3.77
C PRO A 43 20.76 -5.63 3.31
N LEU A 44 20.45 -5.92 2.05
CA LEU A 44 20.59 -7.24 1.45
C LEU A 44 22.08 -7.59 1.15
N ALA A 45 22.93 -6.56 1.01
CA ALA A 45 24.34 -6.72 0.66
C ALA A 45 25.15 -7.68 1.58
N PRO A 46 24.94 -7.74 2.91
CA PRO A 46 25.65 -8.66 3.77
C PRO A 46 25.09 -10.09 3.77
N LEU A 47 23.98 -10.37 3.06
CA LEU A 47 23.39 -11.71 3.01
C LEU A 47 24.19 -12.61 2.09
N GLY A 48 24.82 -13.63 2.67
CA GLY A 48 25.53 -14.69 1.94
C GLY A 48 24.76 -16.01 1.88
N ALA A 49 25.32 -16.97 1.18
CA ALA A 49 24.72 -18.30 1.02
C ALA A 49 24.49 -19.02 2.37
N GLU A 50 25.35 -18.80 3.34
CA GLU A 50 25.24 -19.40 4.68
C GLU A 50 23.98 -18.91 5.43
N GLN A 51 23.67 -17.60 5.38
CA GLN A 51 22.47 -17.05 6.00
C GLN A 51 21.20 -17.56 5.32
N LEU A 52 21.23 -17.69 3.99
CA LEU A 52 20.09 -18.25 3.23
C LEU A 52 19.89 -19.73 3.55
N GLU A 53 20.98 -20.51 3.68
CA GLU A 53 20.89 -21.92 4.04
C GLU A 53 20.36 -22.10 5.48
N ARG A 54 20.77 -21.28 6.42
CA ARG A 54 20.20 -21.27 7.77
C ARG A 54 18.71 -20.94 7.73
N LEU A 55 18.30 -19.89 7.01
CA LEU A 55 16.88 -19.57 6.87
C LEU A 55 16.10 -20.76 6.29
N ARG A 56 16.66 -21.41 5.27
CA ARG A 56 16.04 -22.61 4.67
C ARG A 56 15.93 -23.75 5.69
N SER A 57 17.01 -24.07 6.40
CA SER A 57 17.00 -25.15 7.38
C SER A 57 16.06 -24.88 8.55
N ASP A 58 16.00 -23.65 9.01
CA ASP A 58 15.23 -23.30 10.22
C ASP A 58 13.72 -23.16 9.96
N TRP A 59 13.33 -22.76 8.74
CA TRP A 59 11.94 -22.37 8.45
C TRP A 59 11.22 -23.23 7.42
N TYR A 60 11.96 -23.96 6.54
CA TYR A 60 11.36 -24.82 5.50
C TYR A 60 11.22 -26.25 6.01
N VAL A 61 10.41 -26.41 7.02
CA VAL A 61 10.14 -27.70 7.69
C VAL A 61 8.65 -28.04 7.60
N PRO A 62 8.27 -29.34 7.67
CA PRO A 62 6.87 -29.77 7.55
C PRO A 62 5.91 -29.00 8.49
N GLY A 63 6.31 -28.76 9.74
CA GLY A 63 5.53 -28.01 10.70
C GLY A 63 5.24 -26.54 10.33
N ASN A 64 5.96 -25.99 9.35
CA ASN A 64 5.76 -24.61 8.84
C ASN A 64 5.31 -24.56 7.38
N MET A 65 4.89 -25.71 6.82
CA MET A 65 4.48 -25.80 5.41
C MET A 65 2.99 -26.12 5.31
N THR A 66 2.31 -25.44 4.40
CA THR A 66 0.93 -25.74 4.05
C THR A 66 0.87 -26.04 2.55
N LEU A 67 0.28 -27.18 2.20
CA LEU A 67 0.05 -27.59 0.83
C LEU A 67 -1.44 -27.52 0.51
N ILE A 68 -1.82 -26.72 -0.47
CA ILE A 68 -3.19 -26.59 -0.95
C ILE A 68 -3.31 -27.25 -2.31
N LEU A 69 -4.20 -28.20 -2.43
CA LEU A 69 -4.48 -28.93 -3.65
C LEU A 69 -5.96 -28.81 -3.97
N VAL A 70 -6.26 -28.38 -5.18
CA VAL A 70 -7.63 -28.17 -5.66
C VAL A 70 -7.80 -28.82 -7.03
N GLY A 71 -8.79 -29.67 -7.17
CA GLY A 71 -9.10 -30.34 -8.43
C GLY A 71 -9.73 -31.71 -8.23
N ASP A 72 -9.76 -32.50 -9.30
CA ASP A 72 -10.11 -33.93 -9.26
C ASP A 72 -8.88 -34.72 -8.76
N LEU A 73 -8.81 -34.90 -7.45
CA LEU A 73 -7.64 -35.47 -6.79
C LEU A 73 -7.68 -37.00 -6.86
N ASP A 74 -6.58 -37.61 -7.36
CA ASP A 74 -6.41 -39.08 -7.37
C ASP A 74 -6.48 -39.61 -5.92
N PRO A 75 -7.28 -40.66 -5.64
CA PRO A 75 -7.34 -41.32 -4.32
C PRO A 75 -5.98 -41.79 -3.75
N ARG A 76 -4.97 -41.97 -4.60
CA ARG A 76 -3.61 -42.38 -4.19
C ARG A 76 -2.75 -41.18 -3.76
N LEU A 77 -3.22 -39.95 -3.98
CA LEU A 77 -2.47 -38.72 -3.68
C LEU A 77 -2.04 -38.63 -2.22
N PRO A 78 -2.86 -38.95 -1.21
CA PRO A 78 -2.42 -38.92 0.20
C PRO A 78 -1.21 -39.82 0.47
N ALA A 79 -1.21 -41.05 -0.07
CA ALA A 79 -0.11 -41.97 0.07
C ALA A 79 1.15 -41.48 -0.65
N TYR A 80 1.01 -40.80 -1.79
CA TYR A 80 2.12 -40.18 -2.50
C TYR A 80 2.72 -39.02 -1.68
N LEU A 81 1.88 -38.12 -1.14
CA LEU A 81 2.32 -37.02 -0.31
C LEU A 81 3.07 -37.49 0.95
N THR A 82 2.54 -38.52 1.62
CA THR A 82 3.20 -39.08 2.79
C THR A 82 4.60 -39.64 2.44
N ARG A 83 4.77 -40.27 1.28
CA ARG A 83 6.07 -40.79 0.86
C ARG A 83 7.08 -39.74 0.42
N THR A 84 6.60 -38.59 -0.05
CA THR A 84 7.45 -37.50 -0.56
C THR A 84 7.72 -36.46 0.51
N PHE A 85 6.68 -35.86 1.04
CA PHE A 85 6.80 -34.79 2.05
C PHE A 85 6.95 -35.32 3.48
N GLY A 86 6.40 -36.50 3.78
CA GLY A 86 6.56 -37.17 5.09
C GLY A 86 7.95 -37.69 5.40
N THR A 87 8.89 -37.61 4.46
CA THR A 87 10.31 -37.90 4.67
C THR A 87 11.17 -36.69 4.95
N LEU A 88 10.59 -35.49 4.91
CA LEU A 88 11.28 -34.25 5.27
C LEU A 88 11.60 -34.27 6.76
N GLU A 89 12.81 -33.85 7.10
CA GLU A 89 13.19 -33.66 8.51
C GLU A 89 12.36 -32.57 9.11
N ASP A 90 11.79 -32.87 10.29
CA ASP A 90 11.00 -31.89 11.06
C ASP A 90 11.73 -31.55 12.36
N HIS A 91 11.63 -30.31 12.76
CA HIS A 91 12.17 -29.83 14.02
C HIS A 91 11.34 -28.65 14.52
N GLU A 92 11.54 -28.29 15.79
CA GLU A 92 10.90 -27.15 16.38
C GLU A 92 11.31 -25.83 15.70
N LEU A 93 10.31 -25.01 15.39
CA LEU A 93 10.55 -23.70 14.76
C LEU A 93 11.28 -22.78 15.73
N PRO A 94 12.15 -21.89 15.21
CA PRO A 94 12.72 -20.84 16.01
C PRO A 94 11.63 -19.98 16.64
N GLU A 95 11.82 -19.57 17.89
CA GLU A 95 10.91 -18.67 18.57
C GLU A 95 10.78 -17.36 17.80
N ARG A 96 9.53 -16.98 17.52
CA ARG A 96 9.24 -15.68 16.87
C ARG A 96 9.47 -14.57 17.88
N ARG A 97 10.33 -13.64 17.55
CA ARG A 97 10.53 -12.44 18.37
C ARG A 97 9.25 -11.63 18.42
N GLU A 98 8.88 -11.20 19.60
CA GLU A 98 7.87 -10.16 19.75
C GLU A 98 8.36 -8.87 19.07
N LEU A 99 7.47 -8.26 18.31
CA LEU A 99 7.79 -7.01 17.66
C LEU A 99 7.59 -5.85 18.64
N PRO A 100 8.56 -4.94 18.77
CA PRO A 100 8.40 -3.79 19.65
C PRO A 100 7.22 -2.94 19.21
N ALA A 101 6.56 -2.29 20.19
CA ALA A 101 5.54 -1.30 19.91
C ALA A 101 6.11 -0.12 19.11
N ALA A 102 5.24 0.59 18.41
CA ALA A 102 5.60 1.83 17.73
C ALA A 102 6.12 2.86 18.75
N ASN A 103 7.26 3.46 18.48
CA ASN A 103 7.93 4.43 19.37
C ASN A 103 8.35 5.72 18.66
N GLY A 104 8.10 5.81 17.38
CA GLY A 104 8.39 6.96 16.55
C GLY A 104 7.29 8.02 16.56
N HIS A 105 7.55 9.10 15.86
CA HIS A 105 6.61 10.19 15.61
C HIS A 105 6.54 10.46 14.12
N ALA A 106 5.34 10.66 13.62
CA ALA A 106 5.11 11.04 12.24
C ALA A 106 4.41 12.40 12.15
N GLU A 107 4.83 13.21 11.17
CA GLU A 107 4.16 14.47 10.88
C GLU A 107 2.81 14.17 10.21
N ALA A 108 1.75 14.91 10.63
CA ALA A 108 0.42 14.78 10.03
C ALA A 108 0.41 15.11 8.53
N ARG A 109 1.31 16.01 8.09
CA ARG A 109 1.46 16.35 6.67
C ARG A 109 2.92 16.34 6.26
N ARG A 110 3.25 15.62 5.19
CA ARG A 110 4.61 15.61 4.63
C ARG A 110 4.57 15.65 3.10
N THR A 111 5.44 16.48 2.52
CA THR A 111 5.65 16.52 1.06
C THR A 111 7.01 15.91 0.74
N LEU A 112 7.00 14.96 -0.16
CA LEU A 112 8.16 14.21 -0.64
C LEU A 112 8.49 14.66 -2.07
N ILE A 113 9.75 15.00 -2.31
CA ILE A 113 10.21 15.33 -3.65
C ILE A 113 10.76 14.06 -4.29
N THR A 114 10.06 13.54 -5.28
CA THR A 114 10.39 12.26 -5.92
C THR A 114 11.36 12.40 -7.08
N ARG A 115 11.34 13.55 -7.77
CA ARG A 115 12.17 13.83 -8.95
C ARG A 115 12.33 15.33 -9.19
N PRO A 116 13.35 15.78 -9.95
CA PRO A 116 13.55 17.22 -10.22
C PRO A 116 12.40 17.82 -11.05
N PHE A 117 11.94 17.14 -12.09
CA PHE A 117 10.89 17.59 -13.01
C PHE A 117 9.84 16.50 -13.22
N GLY A 118 8.60 16.87 -13.52
CA GLY A 118 7.49 15.99 -13.84
C GLY A 118 6.14 16.68 -13.71
N GLU A 119 5.10 16.10 -14.29
CA GLU A 119 3.74 16.66 -14.31
C GLU A 119 2.87 16.12 -13.16
N GLY A 120 2.97 14.82 -12.88
CA GLY A 120 2.10 14.14 -11.93
C GLY A 120 2.53 14.27 -10.47
N ALA A 121 1.57 14.16 -9.59
CA ALA A 121 1.75 14.06 -8.14
C ALA A 121 0.84 12.96 -7.57
N MET A 122 1.31 12.28 -6.51
CA MET A 122 0.51 11.33 -5.75
C MET A 122 0.10 11.95 -4.42
N LEU A 123 -1.15 11.78 -4.07
CA LEU A 123 -1.69 12.13 -2.76
C LEU A 123 -2.11 10.84 -2.07
N HIS A 124 -1.60 10.63 -0.85
CA HIS A 124 -1.94 9.51 0.02
C HIS A 124 -2.47 10.06 1.34
N TRP A 125 -3.73 9.78 1.66
CA TRP A 125 -4.30 10.14 2.96
C TRP A 125 -4.47 8.88 3.78
N ILE A 126 -3.60 8.68 4.77
CA ILE A 126 -3.41 7.43 5.49
C ILE A 126 -4.01 7.53 6.89
N TYR A 127 -4.78 6.53 7.26
CA TYR A 127 -5.40 6.40 8.58
C TYR A 127 -4.96 5.10 9.25
N PRO A 128 -4.63 5.11 10.54
CA PRO A 128 -4.42 3.87 11.28
C PRO A 128 -5.73 3.11 11.40
N GLU A 129 -5.70 1.81 11.14
CA GLU A 129 -6.86 0.95 11.34
C GLU A 129 -7.08 0.72 12.84
N PRO A 130 -8.34 0.71 13.33
CA PRO A 130 -8.63 0.29 14.69
C PRO A 130 -8.20 -1.17 14.93
N ASP A 131 -7.54 -1.44 16.06
CA ASP A 131 -6.98 -2.76 16.37
C ASP A 131 -8.01 -3.89 16.39
N ASP A 132 -9.26 -3.57 16.77
CA ASP A 132 -10.41 -4.49 16.82
C ASP A 132 -11.35 -4.35 15.62
N ALA A 133 -10.86 -3.86 14.48
CA ALA A 133 -11.65 -3.69 13.28
C ALA A 133 -12.09 -5.06 12.74
N ASP A 134 -13.40 -5.22 12.52
CA ASP A 134 -13.95 -6.40 11.85
C ASP A 134 -13.43 -6.46 10.40
N PRO A 135 -12.74 -7.54 9.99
CA PRO A 135 -12.12 -7.62 8.67
C PRO A 135 -13.13 -7.60 7.51
N ASP A 136 -14.33 -8.17 7.70
CA ASP A 136 -15.36 -8.18 6.68
C ASP A 136 -15.98 -6.79 6.52
N ALA A 137 -16.18 -6.06 7.63
CA ALA A 137 -16.61 -4.67 7.58
C ALA A 137 -15.54 -3.76 6.96
N MET A 138 -14.25 -4.01 7.23
CA MET A 138 -13.15 -3.27 6.59
C MET A 138 -13.09 -3.52 5.08
N ALA A 139 -13.26 -4.78 4.64
CA ALA A 139 -13.30 -5.11 3.20
C ALA A 139 -14.44 -4.38 2.48
N LEU A 140 -15.65 -4.37 3.08
CA LEU A 140 -16.78 -3.64 2.51
C LEU A 140 -16.60 -2.12 2.57
N LEU A 141 -15.98 -1.59 3.62
CA LEU A 141 -15.66 -0.16 3.70
C LEU A 141 -14.65 0.22 2.63
N GLN A 142 -13.62 -0.60 2.40
CA GLN A 142 -12.65 -0.39 1.32
C GLN A 142 -13.31 -0.36 -0.04
N ALA A 143 -14.16 -1.33 -0.35
CA ALA A 143 -14.91 -1.38 -1.60
C ALA A 143 -15.86 -0.17 -1.75
N TYR A 144 -16.53 0.24 -0.66
CA TYR A 144 -17.36 1.44 -0.65
C TYR A 144 -16.55 2.70 -0.94
N MET A 145 -15.39 2.84 -0.30
CA MET A 145 -14.53 4.01 -0.51
C MET A 145 -13.95 4.07 -1.92
N ASN A 146 -13.57 2.94 -2.52
CA ASN A 146 -13.17 2.88 -3.93
C ASN A 146 -14.30 3.38 -4.86
N ASP A 147 -15.53 2.91 -4.68
CA ASP A 147 -16.68 3.36 -5.48
C ASP A 147 -16.98 4.87 -5.24
N ALA A 148 -16.86 5.33 -3.98
CA ALA A 148 -17.09 6.73 -3.63
C ALA A 148 -16.04 7.66 -4.21
N LEU A 149 -14.77 7.31 -4.10
CA LEU A 149 -13.64 8.06 -4.67
C LEU A 149 -13.74 8.15 -6.19
N TYR A 150 -14.01 7.02 -6.84
CA TYR A 150 -14.17 7.00 -8.29
C TYR A 150 -15.32 7.89 -8.76
N ALA A 151 -16.49 7.79 -8.12
CA ALA A 151 -17.64 8.60 -8.46
C ALA A 151 -17.41 10.10 -8.22
N ASP A 152 -16.70 10.46 -7.14
CA ASP A 152 -16.48 11.87 -6.79
C ASP A 152 -15.30 12.48 -7.53
N LEU A 153 -14.11 11.90 -7.39
CA LEU A 153 -12.88 12.50 -7.91
C LEU A 153 -12.76 12.34 -9.43
N ARG A 154 -13.12 11.17 -9.97
CA ARG A 154 -13.01 10.93 -11.40
C ARG A 154 -14.24 11.38 -12.18
N VAL A 155 -15.43 10.87 -11.83
CA VAL A 155 -16.62 11.07 -12.65
C VAL A 155 -17.18 12.48 -12.49
N ARG A 156 -17.33 12.94 -11.22
CA ARG A 156 -17.94 14.23 -10.94
C ARG A 156 -17.00 15.40 -11.16
N ARG A 157 -15.75 15.28 -10.77
CA ARG A 157 -14.80 16.40 -10.74
C ARG A 157 -13.69 16.32 -11.80
N GLY A 158 -13.39 15.15 -12.34
CA GLY A 158 -12.33 14.97 -13.33
C GLY A 158 -10.91 15.21 -12.83
N LEU A 159 -10.67 15.10 -11.51
CA LEU A 159 -9.41 15.44 -10.86
C LEU A 159 -8.34 14.36 -10.97
N THR A 160 -8.73 13.11 -11.19
CA THR A 160 -7.80 11.97 -11.24
C THR A 160 -8.32 10.90 -12.19
N TYR A 161 -7.39 10.13 -12.76
CA TYR A 161 -7.77 9.00 -13.62
C TYR A 161 -8.20 7.77 -12.84
N GLY A 162 -7.50 7.44 -11.75
CA GLY A 162 -7.71 6.20 -11.00
C GLY A 162 -7.51 6.37 -9.50
N PRO A 163 -8.44 7.05 -8.79
CA PRO A 163 -8.36 7.07 -7.35
C PRO A 163 -8.58 5.67 -6.78
N SER A 164 -7.91 5.34 -5.70
CA SER A 164 -7.97 4.01 -5.09
C SER A 164 -7.85 4.07 -3.58
N THR A 165 -8.04 2.92 -2.96
CA THR A 165 -7.69 2.71 -1.55
C THR A 165 -6.71 1.54 -1.45
N ASP A 166 -5.82 1.59 -0.48
CA ASP A 166 -4.92 0.48 -0.15
C ASP A 166 -4.96 0.19 1.35
N ARG A 167 -4.61 -1.05 1.70
CA ARG A 167 -4.49 -1.50 3.08
C ARG A 167 -3.19 -2.24 3.25
N GLN A 168 -2.41 -1.85 4.25
CA GLN A 168 -1.16 -2.52 4.61
C GLN A 168 -1.10 -2.75 6.12
N VAL A 169 -0.59 -3.92 6.50
CA VAL A 169 -0.37 -4.26 7.92
C VAL A 169 1.12 -4.37 8.18
N PHE A 170 1.62 -3.55 9.09
CA PHE A 170 2.99 -3.58 9.58
C PHE A 170 3.00 -4.14 11.01
N ALA A 171 3.39 -5.40 11.12
CA ALA A 171 3.32 -6.11 12.39
C ALA A 171 1.89 -6.22 12.92
N ASN A 172 1.59 -5.46 13.97
CA ASN A 172 0.28 -5.38 14.62
C ASN A 172 -0.49 -4.10 14.29
N GLN A 173 0.04 -3.21 13.46
CA GLN A 173 -0.62 -1.96 13.06
C GLN A 173 -1.04 -2.00 11.60
N GLY A 174 -2.33 -1.93 11.34
CA GLY A 174 -2.91 -1.75 10.01
C GLY A 174 -3.04 -0.27 9.64
N PHE A 175 -2.92 0.02 8.35
CA PHE A 175 -3.17 1.33 7.78
C PHE A 175 -4.09 1.23 6.57
N PHE A 176 -4.98 2.18 6.46
CA PHE A 176 -5.89 2.37 5.36
C PHE A 176 -5.54 3.67 4.64
N SER A 177 -5.29 3.65 3.32
CA SER A 177 -5.03 4.86 2.55
C SER A 177 -6.12 5.15 1.53
N LEU A 178 -6.28 6.45 1.27
CA LEU A 178 -7.01 7.01 0.15
C LEU A 178 -5.97 7.60 -0.78
N ASP A 179 -5.91 7.11 -2.02
CA ASP A 179 -4.84 7.41 -2.96
C ASP A 179 -5.39 8.09 -4.20
N ALA A 180 -4.70 9.12 -4.67
CA ALA A 180 -5.05 9.80 -5.91
C ALA A 180 -3.79 10.21 -6.68
N ASP A 181 -3.69 9.76 -7.94
CA ASP A 181 -2.73 10.24 -8.93
C ASP A 181 -3.35 11.43 -9.67
N VAL A 182 -2.74 12.60 -9.54
CA VAL A 182 -3.32 13.87 -9.99
C VAL A 182 -2.27 14.72 -10.71
N GLU A 183 -2.72 15.66 -11.52
CA GLU A 183 -1.86 16.75 -11.94
C GLU A 183 -1.48 17.62 -10.73
N ARG A 184 -0.27 18.14 -10.75
CA ARG A 184 0.23 18.94 -9.63
C ARG A 184 -0.64 20.17 -9.34
N SER A 185 -1.22 20.79 -10.39
CA SER A 185 -2.16 21.90 -10.28
C SER A 185 -3.45 21.54 -9.55
N ASP A 186 -3.87 20.27 -9.62
CA ASP A 186 -5.12 19.78 -9.07
C ASP A 186 -5.00 19.27 -7.62
N LEU A 187 -3.78 19.21 -7.07
CA LEU A 187 -3.56 18.80 -5.68
C LEU A 187 -4.45 19.52 -4.65
N PRO A 188 -4.57 20.88 -4.67
CA PRO A 188 -5.42 21.58 -3.70
C PRO A 188 -6.90 21.24 -3.86
N ALA A 189 -7.38 21.09 -5.09
CA ALA A 189 -8.76 20.73 -5.38
C ALA A 189 -9.07 19.31 -4.95
N THR A 190 -8.13 18.37 -5.19
CA THR A 190 -8.25 16.97 -4.78
C THR A 190 -8.25 16.82 -3.26
N GLU A 191 -7.35 17.52 -2.56
CA GLU A 191 -7.34 17.52 -1.09
C GLU A 191 -8.66 18.05 -0.52
N ALA A 192 -9.18 19.15 -1.07
CA ALA A 192 -10.45 19.71 -0.66
C ALA A 192 -11.63 18.75 -0.91
N ALA A 193 -11.64 18.07 -2.07
CA ALA A 193 -12.67 17.09 -2.42
C ALA A 193 -12.64 15.86 -1.49
N LEU A 194 -11.45 15.36 -1.18
CA LEU A 194 -11.29 14.26 -0.21
C LEU A 194 -11.77 14.67 1.18
N ARG A 195 -11.41 15.86 1.63
CA ARG A 195 -11.87 16.39 2.92
C ARG A 195 -13.40 16.49 2.97
N GLU A 196 -14.01 17.05 1.93
CA GLU A 196 -15.47 17.13 1.81
C GLU A 196 -16.14 15.74 1.87
N LEU A 197 -15.58 14.76 1.16
CA LEU A 197 -16.07 13.37 1.18
C LEU A 197 -15.99 12.75 2.58
N LEU A 198 -14.84 12.89 3.26
CA LEU A 198 -14.62 12.34 4.60
C LEU A 198 -15.51 13.04 5.64
N ASP A 199 -15.64 14.35 5.56
CA ASP A 199 -16.54 15.12 6.44
C ASP A 199 -18.01 14.73 6.24
N GLY A 200 -18.41 14.50 4.99
CA GLY A 200 -19.73 13.96 4.67
C GLY A 200 -19.99 12.59 5.32
N ILE A 201 -19.01 11.69 5.26
CA ILE A 201 -19.09 10.37 5.91
C ILE A 201 -19.13 10.49 7.44
N ARG A 202 -18.32 11.38 8.03
CA ARG A 202 -18.32 11.62 9.49
C ARG A 202 -19.66 12.16 10.00
N GLN A 203 -20.29 13.05 9.25
CA GLN A 203 -21.53 13.74 9.64
C GLN A 203 -22.78 12.93 9.34
N HIS A 204 -22.83 12.28 8.18
CA HIS A 204 -24.05 11.65 7.66
C HIS A 204 -23.97 10.14 7.55
N GLY A 205 -22.75 9.57 7.69
CA GLY A 205 -22.47 8.15 7.44
C GLY A 205 -22.41 7.81 5.96
N LEU A 206 -22.35 6.49 5.70
CA LEU A 206 -22.31 5.94 4.35
C LEU A 206 -23.69 5.99 3.69
N ASP A 207 -23.75 6.26 2.40
CA ASP A 207 -24.99 6.19 1.63
C ASP A 207 -25.56 4.77 1.61
N PRO A 208 -26.81 4.53 2.06
CA PRO A 208 -27.38 3.18 2.17
C PRO A 208 -27.54 2.49 0.82
N GLY A 209 -27.83 3.26 -0.22
CA GLY A 209 -28.01 2.70 -1.57
C GLY A 209 -26.68 2.25 -2.15
N ARG A 210 -25.62 3.05 -2.01
CA ARG A 210 -24.26 2.69 -2.42
C ARG A 210 -23.76 1.49 -1.63
N PHE A 211 -23.92 1.49 -0.30
CA PHE A 211 -23.50 0.37 0.54
C PHE A 211 -24.10 -0.97 0.09
N LYS A 212 -25.42 -1.00 -0.17
CA LYS A 212 -26.09 -2.21 -0.68
C LYS A 212 -25.56 -2.67 -2.03
N ARG A 213 -25.33 -1.74 -2.95
CA ARG A 213 -24.75 -2.07 -4.27
C ARG A 213 -23.35 -2.65 -4.15
N VAL A 214 -22.51 -2.02 -3.34
CA VAL A 214 -21.12 -2.47 -3.09
C VAL A 214 -21.12 -3.85 -2.42
N GLN A 215 -21.93 -4.04 -1.37
CA GLN A 215 -22.04 -5.34 -0.70
C GLN A 215 -22.47 -6.45 -1.67
N PHE A 216 -23.44 -6.18 -2.53
CA PHE A 216 -23.86 -7.12 -3.56
C PHE A 216 -22.74 -7.40 -4.57
N ALA A 217 -22.05 -6.35 -5.04
CA ALA A 217 -20.96 -6.47 -6.00
C ALA A 217 -19.78 -7.27 -5.44
N GLU A 218 -19.39 -7.05 -4.18
CA GLU A 218 -18.30 -7.79 -3.53
C GLU A 218 -18.63 -9.27 -3.36
N ARG A 219 -19.85 -9.60 -2.95
CA ARG A 219 -20.32 -11.00 -2.90
C ARG A 219 -20.32 -11.67 -4.28
N ALA A 220 -20.76 -10.95 -5.30
CA ALA A 220 -20.75 -11.46 -6.68
C ALA A 220 -19.29 -11.61 -7.19
N ARG A 221 -18.41 -10.66 -6.88
CA ARG A 221 -16.97 -10.71 -7.22
C ARG A 221 -16.31 -11.94 -6.58
N LEU A 222 -16.57 -12.18 -5.30
CA LEU A 222 -16.06 -13.35 -4.58
C LEU A 222 -16.50 -14.66 -5.24
N ALA A 223 -17.80 -14.80 -5.51
CA ALA A 223 -18.35 -15.98 -6.20
C ALA A 223 -17.74 -16.17 -7.60
N TRP A 224 -17.42 -15.09 -8.30
CA TRP A 224 -16.76 -15.14 -9.60
C TRP A 224 -15.27 -15.47 -9.50
N SER A 225 -14.56 -14.86 -8.54
CA SER A 225 -13.11 -15.03 -8.37
C SER A 225 -12.71 -16.43 -7.88
N THR A 226 -13.64 -17.21 -7.35
CA THR A 226 -13.40 -18.58 -6.89
C THR A 226 -13.77 -19.65 -7.94
N GLN A 227 -14.04 -19.25 -9.19
CA GLN A 227 -14.31 -20.20 -10.27
C GLN A 227 -13.01 -20.76 -10.85
N GLY A 228 -12.92 -22.08 -10.89
CA GLY A 228 -11.77 -22.81 -11.39
C GLY A 228 -10.71 -23.14 -10.31
N ASN A 229 -9.95 -24.19 -10.59
CA ASN A 229 -9.07 -24.81 -9.57
C ASN A 229 -7.95 -23.88 -9.11
N ALA A 230 -7.31 -23.15 -10.03
CA ALA A 230 -6.24 -22.21 -9.69
C ALA A 230 -6.76 -21.07 -8.81
N ALA A 231 -7.85 -20.41 -9.24
CA ALA A 231 -8.44 -19.31 -8.49
C ALA A 231 -8.94 -19.75 -7.10
N LEU A 232 -9.46 -20.98 -7.00
CA LEU A 232 -9.89 -21.53 -5.72
C LEU A 232 -8.70 -21.88 -4.81
N ALA A 233 -7.57 -22.31 -5.38
CA ALA A 233 -6.32 -22.53 -4.61
C ALA A 233 -5.77 -21.20 -4.05
N ASP A 234 -5.76 -20.16 -4.87
CA ASP A 234 -5.33 -18.81 -4.47
C ASP A 234 -6.26 -18.23 -3.38
N TYR A 235 -7.57 -18.46 -3.50
CA TYR A 235 -8.56 -18.06 -2.49
C TYR A 235 -8.29 -18.73 -1.15
N TYR A 236 -8.09 -20.06 -1.12
CA TYR A 236 -7.78 -20.78 0.12
C TYR A 236 -6.43 -20.38 0.70
N TRP A 237 -5.44 -20.10 -0.16
CA TRP A 237 -4.16 -19.57 0.29
C TRP A 237 -4.31 -18.21 0.99
N GLY A 238 -5.05 -17.29 0.40
CA GLY A 238 -5.34 -15.97 0.98
C GLY A 238 -6.17 -16.03 2.27
N SER A 239 -6.96 -17.11 2.45
CA SER A 239 -7.86 -17.31 3.59
C SER A 239 -7.28 -18.23 4.66
N LEU A 240 -5.99 -18.61 4.59
CA LEU A 240 -5.38 -19.57 5.55
C LEU A 240 -5.50 -19.11 7.01
N ALA A 241 -5.44 -17.80 7.26
CA ALA A 241 -5.60 -17.25 8.61
C ALA A 241 -7.02 -17.48 9.19
N ASP A 242 -8.00 -17.71 8.33
CA ASP A 242 -9.40 -17.95 8.71
C ASP A 242 -9.71 -19.45 8.84
N TYR A 243 -8.72 -20.35 8.57
CA TYR A 243 -8.92 -21.79 8.68
C TYR A 243 -8.99 -22.19 10.14
N GLU A 244 -10.14 -22.69 10.58
CA GLU A 244 -10.40 -23.07 11.94
C GLU A 244 -11.25 -24.37 11.98
N ASP A 245 -10.97 -25.25 12.94
CA ASP A 245 -11.71 -26.49 13.18
C ASP A 245 -11.91 -27.37 11.93
N GLY A 246 -10.91 -27.42 11.04
CA GLY A 246 -10.92 -28.28 9.87
C GLY A 246 -11.69 -27.71 8.66
N HIS A 247 -12.14 -26.44 8.70
CA HIS A 247 -12.86 -25.83 7.59
C HIS A 247 -12.55 -24.33 7.43
N PHE A 248 -12.80 -23.83 6.23
CA PHE A 248 -12.81 -22.41 5.95
C PHE A 248 -14.21 -21.83 6.18
N PRO A 249 -14.34 -20.67 6.85
CA PRO A 249 -15.63 -20.01 7.00
C PRO A 249 -16.13 -19.53 5.64
N ASN A 250 -17.46 -19.45 5.50
CA ASN A 250 -18.07 -18.94 4.29
C ASN A 250 -18.04 -17.40 4.26
N GLU A 251 -17.03 -16.84 3.60
CA GLU A 251 -16.82 -15.40 3.48
C GLU A 251 -18.01 -14.68 2.83
N GLU A 252 -18.65 -15.27 1.81
CA GLU A 252 -19.83 -14.69 1.17
C GLU A 252 -20.95 -14.47 2.19
N ARG A 253 -21.16 -15.43 3.09
CA ARG A 253 -22.15 -15.31 4.18
C ARG A 253 -21.72 -14.30 5.23
N ARG A 254 -20.43 -14.19 5.53
CA ARG A 254 -19.91 -13.18 6.48
C ARG A 254 -20.15 -11.78 5.90
N LEU A 255 -19.74 -11.53 4.66
CA LEU A 255 -19.98 -10.25 3.98
C LEU A 255 -21.49 -9.88 3.92
N ALA A 256 -22.36 -10.87 3.71
CA ALA A 256 -23.82 -10.65 3.70
C ALA A 256 -24.37 -10.20 5.06
N LYS A 257 -23.73 -10.55 6.17
CA LYS A 257 -24.15 -10.20 7.54
C LYS A 257 -23.72 -8.83 7.99
N VAL A 258 -22.70 -8.24 7.34
CA VAL A 258 -22.24 -6.90 7.72
C VAL A 258 -23.34 -5.88 7.49
N SER A 259 -23.78 -5.24 8.56
CA SER A 259 -24.82 -4.22 8.51
C SER A 259 -24.24 -2.84 8.17
N LEU A 260 -25.09 -1.97 7.60
CA LEU A 260 -24.73 -0.55 7.41
C LEU A 260 -24.33 0.13 8.73
N GLN A 261 -24.96 -0.25 9.86
CA GLN A 261 -24.64 0.31 11.15
C GLN A 261 -23.21 -0.05 11.60
N GLN A 262 -22.78 -1.30 11.40
CA GLN A 262 -21.40 -1.73 11.66
C GLN A 262 -20.41 -0.99 10.76
N ALA A 263 -20.69 -0.91 9.45
CA ALA A 263 -19.84 -0.18 8.51
C ALA A 263 -19.75 1.33 8.86
N ASN A 264 -20.84 1.97 9.27
CA ASN A 264 -20.84 3.35 9.73
C ASN A 264 -20.02 3.56 11.01
N ALA A 265 -20.16 2.66 11.98
CA ALA A 265 -19.40 2.72 13.23
C ALA A 265 -17.89 2.59 12.96
N LEU A 266 -17.52 1.66 12.07
CA LEU A 266 -16.15 1.47 11.63
C LEU A 266 -15.61 2.69 10.86
N ALA A 267 -16.35 3.20 9.87
CA ALA A 267 -15.95 4.38 9.09
C ALA A 267 -15.72 5.61 9.99
N LYS A 268 -16.59 5.81 10.98
CA LYS A 268 -16.45 6.90 11.94
C LYS A 268 -15.18 6.77 12.81
N ARG A 269 -14.84 5.55 13.23
CA ARG A 269 -13.62 5.29 14.01
C ARG A 269 -12.36 5.38 13.15
N LEU A 270 -12.40 4.82 11.93
CA LEU A 270 -11.28 4.83 11.02
C LEU A 270 -10.90 6.25 10.59
N PHE A 271 -11.87 7.07 10.25
CA PHE A 271 -11.65 8.44 9.82
C PHE A 271 -11.73 9.47 10.96
N ASP A 272 -11.60 9.03 12.21
CA ASP A 272 -11.46 9.96 13.34
C ASP A 272 -10.10 10.67 13.28
N GLY A 273 -10.11 11.99 13.48
CA GLY A 273 -8.90 12.80 13.39
C GLY A 273 -8.46 13.16 11.96
N GLU A 274 -7.27 13.73 11.86
CA GLU A 274 -6.73 14.32 10.62
C GLU A 274 -6.03 13.28 9.72
N GLY A 275 -5.62 12.13 10.26
CA GLY A 275 -4.80 11.15 9.54
C GLY A 275 -3.42 11.70 9.15
N TYR A 276 -2.74 10.98 8.25
CA TYR A 276 -1.42 11.32 7.73
C TYR A 276 -1.53 11.63 6.24
N LEU A 277 -1.35 12.89 5.87
CA LEU A 277 -1.36 13.32 4.48
C LEU A 277 0.07 13.30 3.91
N ARG A 278 0.33 12.43 2.94
CA ARG A 278 1.59 12.31 2.21
C ARG A 278 1.37 12.78 0.78
N ILE A 279 2.23 13.69 0.30
CA ILE A 279 2.18 14.22 -1.05
C ILE A 279 3.52 13.94 -1.70
N GLU A 280 3.52 13.09 -2.70
CA GLU A 280 4.69 12.81 -3.54
C GLU A 280 4.58 13.63 -4.81
N LYS A 281 5.56 14.50 -5.08
CA LYS A 281 5.53 15.35 -6.27
C LYS A 281 6.93 15.68 -6.77
N PRO A 282 7.10 16.06 -8.04
CA PRO A 282 8.35 16.60 -8.54
C PRO A 282 8.64 17.98 -7.90
N LEU A 283 9.91 18.38 -7.92
CA LEU A 283 10.32 19.70 -7.43
C LEU A 283 9.75 20.81 -8.32
N PHE A 284 9.84 20.62 -9.65
CA PHE A 284 9.35 21.54 -10.68
C PHE A 284 8.41 20.81 -11.63
N ASP A 285 7.42 21.52 -12.17
CA ASP A 285 6.63 21.03 -13.29
C ASP A 285 7.47 21.02 -14.56
N ASP A 286 7.16 20.11 -15.49
CA ASP A 286 7.86 20.03 -16.78
C ASP A 286 7.75 21.36 -17.57
N ASP A 287 6.63 22.05 -17.46
CA ASP A 287 6.40 23.38 -18.05
C ASP A 287 7.38 24.45 -17.53
N MET A 288 7.95 24.26 -16.35
CA MET A 288 8.95 25.17 -15.79
C MET A 288 10.35 24.95 -16.39
N LEU A 289 10.59 23.87 -17.12
CA LEU A 289 11.90 23.54 -17.66
C LEU A 289 12.39 24.64 -18.62
N TYR A 290 11.55 25.04 -19.57
CA TYR A 290 11.90 26.08 -20.55
C TYR A 290 12.12 27.46 -19.93
N PRO A 291 11.23 28.01 -19.09
CA PRO A 291 11.48 29.29 -18.41
C PRO A 291 12.72 29.26 -17.52
N LEU A 292 13.01 28.15 -16.83
CA LEU A 292 14.21 28.02 -16.03
C LEU A 292 15.48 28.00 -16.87
N LEU A 293 15.50 27.29 -17.99
CA LEU A 293 16.62 27.28 -18.93
C LEU A 293 16.83 28.68 -19.55
N LEU A 294 15.76 29.36 -19.90
CA LEU A 294 15.83 30.73 -20.43
C LEU A 294 16.39 31.70 -19.38
N ALA A 295 15.91 31.63 -18.15
CA ALA A 295 16.43 32.44 -17.05
C ALA A 295 17.92 32.17 -16.77
N ALA A 296 18.32 30.89 -16.76
CA ALA A 296 19.71 30.49 -16.59
C ALA A 296 20.59 31.01 -17.74
N GLY A 297 20.12 30.94 -18.99
CA GLY A 297 20.80 31.47 -20.17
C GLY A 297 20.98 32.99 -20.11
N LEU A 298 19.94 33.72 -19.70
CA LEU A 298 20.02 35.18 -19.52
C LEU A 298 20.99 35.56 -18.38
N LEU A 299 20.99 34.86 -17.27
CA LEU A 299 21.94 35.07 -16.18
C LEU A 299 23.39 34.81 -16.62
N ALA A 300 23.62 33.69 -17.33
CA ALA A 300 24.95 33.35 -17.82
C ALA A 300 25.45 34.40 -18.85
N SER A 301 24.57 34.86 -19.73
CA SER A 301 24.88 35.92 -20.72
C SER A 301 25.19 37.25 -20.02
N GLY A 302 24.42 37.62 -18.99
CA GLY A 302 24.66 38.81 -18.17
C GLY A 302 25.98 38.77 -17.40
N LEU A 303 26.32 37.62 -16.80
CA LEU A 303 27.61 37.42 -16.14
C LEU A 303 28.79 37.48 -17.13
N LEU A 304 28.64 36.88 -18.28
CA LEU A 304 29.67 36.94 -19.35
C LEU A 304 29.89 38.39 -19.81
N TRP A 305 28.81 39.12 -20.11
CA TRP A 305 28.88 40.53 -20.50
C TRP A 305 29.55 41.38 -19.40
N PHE A 306 29.18 41.21 -18.16
CA PHE A 306 29.76 41.92 -17.04
C PHE A 306 31.26 41.60 -16.88
N SER A 307 31.67 40.34 -17.02
CA SER A 307 33.07 39.92 -16.95
C SER A 307 33.90 40.49 -18.08
N LEU A 308 33.37 40.55 -19.30
CA LEU A 308 34.03 41.15 -20.48
C LEU A 308 34.18 42.66 -20.31
N ARG A 309 33.19 43.32 -19.75
CA ARG A 309 33.22 44.76 -19.51
C ARG A 309 34.28 45.11 -18.44
N ARG A 310 34.42 44.31 -17.39
CA ARG A 310 35.48 44.44 -16.38
C ARG A 310 36.90 44.23 -16.90
N ARG A 311 37.09 43.44 -17.94
CA ARG A 311 38.40 43.21 -18.56
C ARG A 311 38.82 44.33 -19.57
N ARG A 312 37.88 45.20 -19.94
CA ARG A 312 38.11 46.33 -20.86
C ARG A 312 38.25 47.69 -20.14
N ALA A 313 37.98 47.73 -18.87
CA ALA A 313 38.25 48.86 -17.97
C ALA A 313 39.52 48.60 -17.13
#